data_03001403083cb31dba16447eab86fb93
#
_entry.id   03001403083cb31dba16447eab86fb93
#
_cell.length_a   1.000
_cell.length_b   1.000
_cell.length_c   1.000
_cell.angle_alpha   90.00
_cell.angle_beta   90.00
_cell.angle_gamma   90.00
#
_symmetry.space_group_name_H-M   'P 1'
#
loop_
_entity.id
_entity.type
_entity.pdbx_description
1 polymer ?
#
loop_
_entity_poly.entity_id
_entity_poly.type
_entity_poly.pdbx_seq_one_letter_code
_entity_poly.pdbx_strand_id
1 'polypeptide(L)' 'MKSVDYYMKLPYKMEINSDKSEQGYVISFPELPGCITCGETLASALANAENCKREWLTAALEMKISIPIPKNFKNS' A
#
# COMPACT_ATOMS: atom_id res chain seq x y z
N MET A 1 -0.54 -21.06 -3.88
CA MET A 1 0.04 -19.72 -4.06
C MET A 1 -1.04 -18.66 -3.88
N LYS A 2 -0.74 -17.63 -3.10
CA LYS A 2 -1.71 -16.56 -2.84
C LYS A 2 -1.74 -15.59 -4.00
N SER A 3 -2.93 -15.06 -4.28
CA SER A 3 -3.11 -14.09 -5.35
C SER A 3 -2.95 -12.66 -4.86
N VAL A 4 -2.83 -11.72 -5.80
CA VAL A 4 -2.80 -10.30 -5.45
C VAL A 4 -4.05 -9.92 -4.66
N ASP A 5 -5.21 -10.44 -5.07
CA ASP A 5 -6.46 -10.13 -4.37
C ASP A 5 -6.44 -10.59 -2.91
N TYR A 6 -5.81 -11.72 -2.65
CA TYR A 6 -5.65 -12.17 -1.27
C TYR A 6 -4.90 -11.13 -0.43
N TYR A 7 -3.76 -10.66 -0.94
CA TYR A 7 -2.95 -9.69 -0.21
C TYR A 7 -3.62 -8.33 -0.12
N MET A 8 -4.38 -7.94 -1.15
CA MET A 8 -5.09 -6.66 -1.11
C MET A 8 -6.09 -6.57 0.03
N LYS A 9 -6.60 -7.70 0.49
CA LYS A 9 -7.57 -7.76 1.59
C LYS A 9 -6.93 -7.77 2.97
N LEU A 10 -5.62 -7.94 3.05
CA LEU A 10 -4.94 -7.98 4.34
C LEU A 10 -4.85 -6.58 4.95
N PRO A 11 -4.86 -6.49 6.29
CA PRO A 11 -4.88 -5.20 6.98
C PRO A 11 -3.50 -4.54 7.10
N TYR A 12 -2.90 -4.20 5.96
CA TYR A 12 -1.64 -3.47 5.96
C TYR A 12 -1.84 -2.08 6.53
N LYS A 13 -0.87 -1.65 7.34
CA LYS A 13 -0.92 -0.32 7.91
C LYS A 13 -0.77 0.73 6.80
N MET A 14 -1.62 1.74 6.85
CA MET A 14 -1.57 2.86 5.92
C MET A 14 -1.28 4.13 6.71
N GLU A 15 -0.26 4.86 6.31
CA GLU A 15 0.06 6.15 6.91
C GLU A 15 -0.29 7.26 5.94
N ILE A 16 -1.08 8.21 6.42
CA ILE A 16 -1.54 9.33 5.62
C ILE A 16 -1.01 10.60 6.23
N ASN A 17 -0.26 11.37 5.44
CA ASN A 17 0.28 12.64 5.87
C ASN A 17 -0.17 13.73 4.91
N SER A 18 -0.59 14.88 5.45
CA SER A 18 -0.88 16.02 4.59
C SER A 18 0.40 16.79 4.34
N ASP A 19 0.58 17.22 3.09
CA ASP A 19 1.74 18.03 2.71
C ASP A 19 1.29 19.47 2.58
N LYS A 20 1.58 20.26 3.60
CA LYS A 20 1.15 21.65 3.64
C LYS A 20 1.83 22.51 2.59
N SER A 21 3.06 22.18 2.22
CA SER A 21 3.81 22.99 1.26
C SER A 21 3.32 22.81 -0.17
N GLU A 22 2.83 21.61 -0.50
CA GLU A 22 2.36 21.31 -1.85
C GLU A 22 0.85 21.06 -1.92
N GLN A 23 0.15 21.26 -0.79
CA GLN A 23 -1.31 21.13 -0.72
C GLN A 23 -1.78 19.77 -1.23
N GLY A 24 -1.20 18.71 -0.68
CA GLY A 24 -1.58 17.39 -1.09
C GLY A 24 -1.48 16.41 0.06
N TYR A 25 -1.61 15.15 -0.28
CA TYR A 25 -1.52 14.06 0.69
C TYR A 25 -0.52 13.03 0.22
N VAL A 26 0.25 12.51 1.17
CA VAL A 26 1.20 11.43 0.91
C VAL A 26 0.72 10.22 1.69
N ILE A 27 0.63 9.07 1.01
CA ILE A 27 0.19 7.83 1.63
C ILE A 27 1.28 6.80 1.44
N SER A 28 1.61 6.10 2.53
CA SER A 28 2.60 5.04 2.48
C SER A 28 2.10 3.81 3.21
N PHE A 29 2.66 2.67 2.82
CA PHE A 29 2.43 1.39 3.49
C PHE A 29 3.76 0.95 4.06
N PRO A 30 4.05 1.28 5.33
CA PRO A 30 5.38 1.02 5.89
C PRO A 30 5.77 -0.46 5.90
N GLU A 31 4.80 -1.35 5.89
CA GLU A 31 5.08 -2.79 5.85
C GLU A 31 5.42 -3.29 4.44
N LEU A 32 5.21 -2.45 3.42
CA LEU A 32 5.56 -2.78 2.03
C LEU A 32 6.64 -1.79 1.59
N PRO A 33 7.92 -2.17 1.68
CA PRO A 33 9.02 -1.23 1.44
C PRO A 33 8.93 -0.55 0.07
N GLY A 34 8.99 0.77 0.07
CA GLY A 34 8.93 1.56 -1.15
C GLY A 34 7.51 1.81 -1.67
N CYS A 35 6.49 1.32 -0.99
CA CYS A 35 5.11 1.52 -1.43
C CYS A 35 4.60 2.86 -0.88
N ILE A 36 4.82 3.92 -1.65
CA ILE A 36 4.45 5.28 -1.25
C ILE A 36 3.87 6.00 -2.48
N THR A 37 2.87 6.82 -2.25
CA THR A 37 2.24 7.57 -3.33
C THR A 37 1.67 8.88 -2.78
N CYS A 38 1.11 9.69 -3.67
CA CYS A 38 0.55 10.98 -3.26
C CYS A 38 -0.63 11.34 -4.17
N GLY A 39 -1.35 12.38 -3.77
CA GLY A 39 -2.46 12.91 -4.55
C GLY A 39 -2.82 14.30 -4.05
N GLU A 40 -3.47 15.07 -4.89
CA GLU A 40 -3.84 16.45 -4.53
C GLU A 40 -4.97 16.50 -3.51
N THR A 41 -5.87 15.54 -3.57
CA THR A 41 -6.96 15.41 -2.61
C THR A 41 -6.84 14.09 -1.89
N LEU A 42 -7.51 13.99 -0.74
CA LEU A 42 -7.50 12.72 -0.01
C LEU A 42 -8.08 11.59 -0.85
N ALA A 43 -9.17 11.87 -1.57
CA ALA A 43 -9.79 10.85 -2.42
C ALA A 43 -8.84 10.36 -3.51
N SER A 44 -8.15 11.30 -4.19
CA SER A 44 -7.22 10.90 -5.25
C SER A 44 -6.01 10.17 -4.68
N ALA A 45 -5.52 10.61 -3.51
CA ALA A 45 -4.39 9.95 -2.86
C ALA A 45 -4.76 8.51 -2.47
N LEU A 46 -5.97 8.30 -1.95
CA LEU A 46 -6.43 6.96 -1.59
C LEU A 46 -6.56 6.05 -2.82
N ALA A 47 -7.09 6.59 -3.92
CA ALA A 47 -7.19 5.82 -5.16
C ALA A 47 -5.80 5.44 -5.68
N ASN A 48 -4.87 6.39 -5.64
CA ASN A 48 -3.49 6.14 -6.05
C ASN A 48 -2.82 5.12 -5.14
N ALA A 49 -3.12 5.16 -3.84
CA ALA A 49 -2.56 4.22 -2.87
C ALA A 49 -3.03 2.81 -3.16
N GLU A 50 -4.30 2.63 -3.50
CA GLU A 50 -4.83 1.32 -3.87
C GLU A 50 -4.09 0.76 -5.07
N ASN A 51 -3.92 1.58 -6.11
CA ASN A 51 -3.20 1.16 -7.30
C ASN A 51 -1.73 0.86 -7.01
N CYS A 52 -1.10 1.70 -6.21
CA CYS A 52 0.31 1.52 -5.83
C CYS A 52 0.51 0.20 -5.09
N LYS A 53 -0.37 -0.10 -4.14
CA LYS A 53 -0.31 -1.35 -3.40
C LYS A 53 -0.49 -2.55 -4.32
N ARG A 54 -1.46 -2.48 -5.23
CA ARG A 54 -1.70 -3.57 -6.18
C ARG A 54 -0.50 -3.80 -7.09
N GLU A 55 0.09 -2.73 -7.59
CA GLU A 55 1.28 -2.83 -8.44
C GLU A 55 2.47 -3.41 -7.68
N TRP A 56 2.65 -2.97 -6.43
CA TRP A 56 3.74 -3.48 -5.59
C TRP A 56 3.59 -4.99 -5.37
N LEU A 57 2.37 -5.42 -5.03
CA LEU A 57 2.10 -6.83 -4.77
C LEU A 57 2.23 -7.67 -6.03
N THR A 58 1.77 -7.15 -7.16
CA THR A 58 1.88 -7.84 -8.44
C THR A 58 3.34 -8.05 -8.81
N ALA A 59 4.15 -6.99 -8.68
CA ALA A 59 5.58 -7.09 -8.99
C ALA A 59 6.28 -8.08 -8.06
N ALA A 60 5.93 -8.05 -6.77
CA ALA A 60 6.54 -8.96 -5.80
C ALA A 60 6.25 -10.41 -6.14
N LEU A 61 5.01 -10.70 -6.53
CA LEU A 61 4.62 -12.06 -6.91
C LEU A 61 5.33 -12.50 -8.19
N GLU A 62 5.45 -11.60 -9.17
CA GLU A 62 6.12 -11.91 -10.43
C GLU A 62 7.61 -12.14 -10.21
N MET A 63 8.23 -11.37 -9.32
CA MET A 63 9.64 -11.48 -9.03
C MET A 63 9.95 -12.51 -7.95
N LYS A 64 8.91 -13.15 -7.42
CA LYS A 64 9.02 -14.15 -6.36
C LYS A 64 9.69 -13.60 -5.11
N ILE A 65 9.40 -12.33 -4.82
CA ILE A 65 9.86 -11.67 -3.61
C ILE A 65 8.89 -12.01 -2.48
N SER A 66 9.44 -12.28 -1.31
CA SER A 66 8.64 -12.57 -0.13
C SER A 66 7.81 -11.34 0.25
N ILE A 67 6.49 -11.52 0.37
CA ILE A 67 5.58 -10.42 0.74
C ILE A 67 5.36 -10.45 2.24
N PRO A 68 5.65 -9.34 2.94
CA PRO A 68 5.43 -9.29 4.40
C PRO A 68 3.96 -9.47 4.75
N ILE A 69 3.72 -10.12 5.88
CA ILE A 69 2.37 -10.25 6.42
C ILE A 69 2.13 -9.07 7.38
N PRO A 70 0.96 -8.44 7.33
CA PRO A 70 0.69 -7.29 8.21
C PRO A 70 0.81 -7.66 9.67
N LYS A 71 1.37 -6.74 10.46
CA LYS A 71 1.55 -6.97 11.90
C LYS A 71 0.22 -7.15 12.62
N ASN A 72 -0.82 -6.51 12.13
CA ASN A 72 -2.15 -6.58 12.74
C ASN A 72 -2.95 -7.80 12.30
N PHE A 73 -2.42 -8.57 11.36
CA PHE A 73 -3.11 -9.73 10.86
C PHE A 73 -2.95 -10.89 11.84
N LYS A 74 -4.07 -11.37 12.35
CA LYS A 74 -4.05 -12.52 13.25
C LYS A 74 -4.44 -13.74 12.46
N ASN A 75 -3.49 -14.66 12.34
CA ASN A 75 -3.72 -15.91 11.67
C ASN A 75 -4.20 -16.92 12.71
N SER A 76 -5.49 -17.00 12.85
CA SER A 76 -6.10 -17.90 13.81
C SER A 76 -6.56 -19.18 13.17
#